data_baa069f0d83ed96efecf5e6361ddb48f
#
_entry.id   baa069f0d83ed96efecf5e6361ddb48f
#
_cell.length_a   1.000
_cell.length_b   1.000
_cell.length_c   1.000
_cell.angle_alpha   90.00
_cell.angle_beta   90.00
_cell.angle_gamma   90.00
#
_symmetry.space_group_name_H-M   'P 1'
#
loop_
_entity.id
_entity.type
_entity.pdbx_description
1 polymer ?
#
loop_
_entity_poly.entity_id
_entity_poly.type
_entity_poly.pdbx_seq_one_letter_code
_entity_poly.pdbx_strand_id
1 'polypeptide(L)'
;MQWSFGDILTAVAQITDPNKPALIHGERLITHGDFNVRTNNLARSLLAGGAEPGDKIAFYMRNCPEYSEGIAAAFKASLTHVNVNYRYIDHELVYLLDNADAKIVIYQQEFAESVERIKAQLPLVTQWIEAQDSTVHTEVLDTDYERRARSGDGSAVEVEHSPEDLLFLYTGGTTGMPKGVMWQHDD
;
A
#
# COMPACT_ATOMS: atom_id res chain seq x y z
N MET A 1 11.89 14.20 19.54
CA MET A 1 11.19 12.90 19.39
C MET A 1 10.91 12.79 17.91
N GLN A 2 11.59 11.91 17.25
CA GLN A 2 11.43 11.68 15.82
C GLN A 2 10.38 10.58 15.64
N TRP A 3 9.44 10.78 14.74
CA TRP A 3 8.29 9.90 14.53
C TRP A 3 8.35 9.32 13.13
N SER A 4 8.12 8.02 13.01
CA SER A 4 7.80 7.42 11.72
C SER A 4 6.32 7.69 11.35
N PHE A 5 5.96 7.52 10.08
CA PHE A 5 4.54 7.58 9.70
C PHE A 5 3.73 6.45 10.35
N GLY A 6 4.33 5.28 10.62
CA GLY A 6 3.70 4.20 11.37
C GLY A 6 3.33 4.60 12.80
N ASP A 7 4.24 5.31 13.50
CA ASP A 7 3.98 5.85 14.85
C ASP A 7 2.86 6.88 14.83
N ILE A 8 2.89 7.81 13.85
CA ILE A 8 1.86 8.84 13.70
C ILE A 8 0.49 8.22 13.49
N LEU A 9 0.37 7.24 12.58
CA LEU A 9 -0.88 6.55 12.30
C LEU A 9 -1.42 5.82 13.54
N THR A 10 -0.53 5.20 14.31
CA THR A 10 -0.89 4.51 15.56
C THR A 10 -1.37 5.50 16.62
N ALA A 11 -0.65 6.62 16.81
CA ALA A 11 -1.04 7.66 17.76
C ALA A 11 -2.39 8.32 17.37
N VAL A 12 -2.59 8.62 16.09
CA VAL A 12 -3.86 9.17 15.59
C VAL A 12 -5.03 8.23 15.87
N ALA A 13 -4.85 6.93 15.67
CA ALA A 13 -5.89 5.94 15.95
C ALA A 13 -6.27 5.87 17.43
N GLN A 14 -5.33 6.16 18.36
CA GLN A 14 -5.59 6.14 19.80
C GLN A 14 -6.37 7.37 20.30
N ILE A 15 -6.22 8.52 19.65
CA ILE A 15 -6.78 9.79 20.13
C ILE A 15 -8.00 10.25 19.33
N THR A 16 -8.25 9.67 18.16
CA THR A 16 -9.37 10.06 17.30
C THR A 16 -10.61 9.23 17.63
N ASP A 17 -11.78 9.88 17.64
CA ASP A 17 -13.05 9.16 17.77
C ASP A 17 -13.21 8.15 16.61
N PRO A 18 -13.32 6.85 16.91
CA PRO A 18 -13.36 5.81 15.89
C PRO A 18 -14.56 5.90 14.93
N ASN A 19 -15.62 6.60 15.34
CA ASN A 19 -16.83 6.76 14.52
C ASN A 19 -16.76 7.93 13.55
N LYS A 20 -15.73 8.78 13.63
CA LYS A 20 -15.56 9.87 12.67
C LYS A 20 -15.11 9.35 11.30
N PRO A 21 -15.52 10.02 10.21
CA PRO A 21 -15.03 9.72 8.87
C PRO A 21 -13.51 9.88 8.77
N ALA A 22 -12.83 8.85 8.29
CA ALA A 22 -11.41 8.90 7.90
C ALA A 22 -11.28 9.13 6.39
N LEU A 23 -12.08 8.41 5.58
CA LEU A 23 -12.08 8.53 4.13
C LEU A 23 -13.52 8.63 3.62
N ILE A 24 -13.70 9.47 2.61
CA ILE A 24 -14.96 9.58 1.84
C ILE A 24 -14.60 9.46 0.36
N HIS A 25 -15.20 8.47 -0.32
CA HIS A 25 -15.01 8.24 -1.74
C HIS A 25 -16.35 7.94 -2.41
N GLY A 26 -16.89 8.91 -3.14
CA GLY A 26 -18.25 8.85 -3.62
C GLY A 26 -19.25 8.76 -2.45
N GLU A 27 -20.07 7.71 -2.44
CA GLU A 27 -21.02 7.42 -1.36
C GLU A 27 -20.42 6.56 -0.24
N ARG A 28 -19.20 6.05 -0.43
CA ARG A 28 -18.51 5.20 0.53
C ARG A 28 -17.85 6.03 1.62
N LEU A 29 -18.19 5.74 2.85
CA LEU A 29 -17.59 6.31 4.03
C LEU A 29 -16.86 5.22 4.82
N ILE A 30 -15.61 5.47 5.17
CA ILE A 30 -14.79 4.61 6.03
C ILE A 30 -14.49 5.41 7.29
N THR A 31 -14.84 4.86 8.45
CA THR A 31 -14.57 5.48 9.74
C THR A 31 -13.10 5.30 10.15
N HIS A 32 -12.62 6.12 11.11
CA HIS A 32 -11.29 5.92 11.70
C HIS A 32 -11.11 4.55 12.33
N GLY A 33 -12.16 4.02 12.96
CA GLY A 33 -12.15 2.69 13.54
C GLY A 33 -11.97 1.61 12.47
N ASP A 34 -12.79 1.63 11.42
CA ASP A 34 -12.70 0.67 10.31
C ASP A 34 -11.36 0.78 9.59
N PHE A 35 -10.92 2.01 9.30
CA PHE A 35 -9.61 2.26 8.68
C PHE A 35 -8.47 1.66 9.50
N ASN A 36 -8.49 1.86 10.83
CA ASN A 36 -7.45 1.33 11.70
C ASN A 36 -7.45 -0.20 11.73
N VAL A 37 -8.61 -0.83 11.88
CA VAL A 37 -8.77 -2.30 11.89
C VAL A 37 -8.28 -2.90 10.57
N ARG A 38 -8.74 -2.38 9.44
CA ARG A 38 -8.41 -2.89 8.11
C ARG A 38 -6.92 -2.74 7.81
N THR A 39 -6.33 -1.60 8.14
CA THR A 39 -4.90 -1.35 7.90
C THR A 39 -3.99 -2.18 8.82
N ASN A 40 -4.40 -2.46 10.07
CA ASN A 40 -3.68 -3.37 10.95
C ASN A 40 -3.73 -4.81 10.43
N ASN A 41 -4.91 -5.29 10.00
CA ASN A 41 -5.06 -6.62 9.43
C ASN A 41 -4.21 -6.79 8.15
N LEU A 42 -4.26 -5.78 7.27
CA LEU A 42 -3.47 -5.79 6.04
C LEU A 42 -1.96 -5.82 6.34
N ALA A 43 -1.48 -4.95 7.24
CA ALA A 43 -0.08 -4.93 7.67
C ALA A 43 0.38 -6.30 8.19
N ARG A 44 -0.42 -6.91 9.07
CA ARG A 44 -0.15 -8.27 9.59
C ARG A 44 -0.11 -9.31 8.47
N SER A 45 -1.04 -9.23 7.53
CA SER A 45 -1.10 -10.14 6.39
C SER A 45 0.14 -10.01 5.48
N LEU A 46 0.65 -8.79 5.26
CA LEU A 46 1.87 -8.55 4.48
C LEU A 46 3.07 -9.20 5.14
N LEU A 47 3.25 -9.00 6.45
CA LEU A 47 4.33 -9.61 7.24
C LEU A 47 4.21 -11.14 7.28
N ALA A 48 3.01 -11.67 7.50
CA ALA A 48 2.75 -13.11 7.47
C ALA A 48 3.02 -13.72 6.08
N GLY A 49 2.89 -12.93 5.01
CA GLY A 49 3.26 -13.30 3.65
C GLY A 49 4.76 -13.27 3.36
N GLY A 50 5.60 -12.97 4.37
CA GLY A 50 7.05 -12.95 4.26
C GLY A 50 7.66 -11.58 3.96
N ALA A 51 6.89 -10.49 4.09
CA ALA A 51 7.46 -9.15 4.05
C ALA A 51 8.28 -8.86 5.31
N GLU A 52 9.39 -8.16 5.15
CA GLU A 52 10.26 -7.72 6.23
C GLU A 52 10.33 -6.18 6.26
N PRO A 53 10.56 -5.55 7.44
CA PRO A 53 10.78 -4.10 7.52
C PRO A 53 11.81 -3.62 6.49
N GLY A 54 11.51 -2.52 5.80
CA GLY A 54 12.32 -1.97 4.72
C GLY A 54 12.07 -2.57 3.32
N ASP A 55 11.28 -3.66 3.21
CA ASP A 55 10.87 -4.18 1.90
C ASP A 55 9.97 -3.19 1.16
N LYS A 56 10.10 -3.16 -0.16
CA LYS A 56 9.37 -2.22 -1.01
C LYS A 56 8.03 -2.80 -1.44
N ILE A 57 6.98 -2.01 -1.20
CA ILE A 57 5.62 -2.30 -1.62
C ILE A 57 5.17 -1.25 -2.64
N ALA A 58 4.88 -1.70 -3.84
CA ALA A 58 4.47 -0.85 -4.95
C ALA A 58 2.95 -0.85 -5.14
N PHE A 59 2.42 0.33 -5.49
CA PHE A 59 0.98 0.54 -5.67
C PHE A 59 0.68 0.93 -7.12
N TYR A 60 0.24 -0.06 -7.91
CA TYR A 60 -0.21 0.14 -9.28
C TYR A 60 -1.72 0.32 -9.33
N MET A 61 -2.16 1.49 -8.90
CA MET A 61 -3.56 1.80 -8.60
C MET A 61 -3.90 3.24 -8.96
N ARG A 62 -5.20 3.51 -9.16
CA ARG A 62 -5.76 4.85 -9.09
C ARG A 62 -6.03 5.23 -7.64
N ASN A 63 -6.31 6.51 -7.41
CA ASN A 63 -6.72 6.98 -6.09
C ASN A 63 -8.07 6.38 -5.69
N CYS A 64 -8.06 5.57 -4.66
CA CYS A 64 -9.23 4.92 -4.07
C CYS A 64 -8.96 4.67 -2.57
N PRO A 65 -9.96 4.28 -1.77
CA PRO A 65 -9.75 3.98 -0.36
C PRO A 65 -8.69 2.90 -0.11
N GLU A 66 -8.66 1.86 -0.93
CA GLU A 66 -7.71 0.74 -0.86
C GLU A 66 -6.26 1.22 -1.04
N TYR A 67 -6.04 2.26 -1.86
CA TYR A 67 -4.72 2.90 -1.99
C TYR A 67 -4.29 3.55 -0.66
N SER A 68 -5.18 4.32 -0.04
CA SER A 68 -4.88 4.97 1.25
C SER A 68 -4.70 3.97 2.39
N GLU A 69 -5.54 2.93 2.44
CA GLU A 69 -5.40 1.83 3.40
C GLU A 69 -4.09 1.07 3.19
N GLY A 70 -3.73 0.79 1.93
CA GLY A 70 -2.49 0.10 1.57
C GLY A 70 -1.24 0.85 2.01
N ILE A 71 -1.19 2.18 1.78
CA ILE A 71 -0.09 3.02 2.25
C ILE A 71 0.00 3.00 3.78
N ALA A 72 -1.13 3.18 4.47
CA ALA A 72 -1.15 3.15 5.93
C ALA A 72 -0.69 1.78 6.48
N ALA A 73 -1.11 0.68 5.86
CA ALA A 73 -0.67 -0.65 6.21
C ALA A 73 0.83 -0.85 5.98
N ALA A 74 1.36 -0.32 4.88
CA ALA A 74 2.79 -0.36 4.59
C ALA A 74 3.59 0.35 5.69
N PHE A 75 3.22 1.57 6.05
CA PHE A 75 3.91 2.31 7.12
C PHE A 75 3.78 1.64 8.49
N LYS A 76 2.61 1.06 8.81
CA LYS A 76 2.43 0.28 10.06
C LYS A 76 3.28 -0.99 10.10
N ALA A 77 3.64 -1.55 8.96
CA ALA A 77 4.52 -2.71 8.83
C ALA A 77 6.00 -2.32 8.62
N SER A 78 6.36 -1.04 8.71
CA SER A 78 7.71 -0.50 8.41
C SER A 78 8.19 -0.85 6.99
N LEU A 79 7.27 -0.90 6.02
CA LEU A 79 7.58 -1.15 4.62
C LEU A 79 7.77 0.16 3.87
N THR A 80 8.63 0.15 2.86
CA THR A 80 8.90 1.30 2.00
C THR A 80 7.83 1.41 0.92
N HIS A 81 7.02 2.47 0.97
CA HIS A 81 6.04 2.78 -0.06
C HIS A 81 6.69 3.18 -1.38
N VAL A 82 6.18 2.62 -2.50
CA VAL A 82 6.57 2.98 -3.86
C VAL A 82 5.33 3.32 -4.68
N ASN A 83 5.20 4.59 -5.10
CA ASN A 83 4.11 4.96 -5.99
C ASN A 83 4.40 4.52 -7.43
N VAL A 84 3.39 4.00 -8.10
CA VAL A 84 3.45 3.64 -9.52
C VAL A 84 2.42 4.45 -10.30
N ASN A 85 2.85 5.14 -11.34
CA ASN A 85 1.90 5.82 -12.21
C ASN A 85 1.06 4.78 -12.95
N TYR A 86 -0.26 4.80 -12.75
CA TYR A 86 -1.20 3.86 -13.37
C TYR A 86 -1.24 3.92 -14.90
N ARG A 87 -0.62 4.94 -15.51
CA ARG A 87 -0.51 5.10 -16.96
C ARG A 87 0.73 4.42 -17.56
N TYR A 88 1.62 3.89 -16.73
CA TYR A 88 2.80 3.19 -17.24
C TYR A 88 2.42 1.93 -17.98
N ILE A 89 3.12 1.68 -19.07
CA ILE A 89 2.99 0.48 -19.88
C ILE A 89 4.01 -0.58 -19.46
N ASP A 90 3.84 -1.80 -19.95
CA ASP A 90 4.55 -3.00 -19.46
C ASP A 90 6.07 -2.80 -19.22
N HIS A 91 6.80 -2.20 -20.17
CA HIS A 91 8.26 -2.03 -20.03
C HIS A 91 8.63 -0.95 -18.97
N GLU A 92 7.80 0.07 -18.79
CA GLU A 92 8.00 1.08 -17.73
C GLU A 92 7.71 0.49 -16.36
N LEU A 93 6.69 -0.37 -16.26
CA LEU A 93 6.34 -1.10 -15.03
C LEU A 93 7.47 -2.05 -14.62
N VAL A 94 7.97 -2.87 -15.58
CA VAL A 94 9.08 -3.77 -15.31
C VAL A 94 10.29 -2.99 -14.82
N TYR A 95 10.64 -1.91 -15.52
CA TYR A 95 11.77 -1.08 -15.13
C TYR A 95 11.62 -0.51 -13.73
N LEU A 96 10.45 0.09 -13.41
CA LEU A 96 10.22 0.73 -12.11
C LEU A 96 10.23 -0.30 -10.98
N LEU A 97 9.53 -1.41 -11.14
CA LEU A 97 9.42 -2.43 -10.10
C LEU A 97 10.75 -3.14 -9.84
N ASP A 98 11.53 -3.38 -10.88
CA ASP A 98 12.88 -3.94 -10.77
C ASP A 98 13.84 -2.93 -10.13
N ASN A 99 13.85 -1.68 -10.60
CA ASN A 99 14.70 -0.62 -10.06
C ASN A 99 14.41 -0.27 -8.60
N ALA A 100 13.17 -0.47 -8.16
CA ALA A 100 12.76 -0.28 -6.77
C ALA A 100 13.06 -1.49 -5.89
N ASP A 101 13.51 -2.62 -6.43
CA ASP A 101 13.58 -3.91 -5.74
C ASP A 101 12.24 -4.26 -5.06
N ALA A 102 11.13 -4.04 -5.76
CA ALA A 102 9.80 -4.27 -5.23
C ALA A 102 9.59 -5.75 -4.89
N LYS A 103 9.16 -6.04 -3.65
CA LYS A 103 8.81 -7.40 -3.21
C LYS A 103 7.32 -7.65 -3.19
N ILE A 104 6.53 -6.58 -3.10
CA ILE A 104 5.09 -6.63 -3.01
C ILE A 104 4.50 -5.65 -4.02
N VAL A 105 3.45 -6.07 -4.72
CA VAL A 105 2.69 -5.19 -5.61
C VAL A 105 1.21 -5.32 -5.27
N ILE A 106 0.59 -4.20 -4.90
CA ILE A 106 -0.87 -4.08 -4.84
C ILE A 106 -1.33 -3.39 -6.13
N TYR A 107 -2.28 -4.00 -6.82
CA TYR A 107 -2.77 -3.48 -8.10
C TYR A 107 -4.29 -3.56 -8.19
N GLN A 108 -4.90 -2.60 -8.91
CA GLN A 108 -6.34 -2.66 -9.20
C GLN A 108 -6.64 -3.69 -10.28
N GLN A 109 -7.78 -4.35 -10.17
CA GLN A 109 -8.27 -5.38 -11.10
C GLN A 109 -8.26 -4.92 -12.56
N GLU A 110 -8.50 -3.64 -12.85
CA GLU A 110 -8.43 -3.09 -14.20
C GLU A 110 -7.06 -3.26 -14.86
N PHE A 111 -5.99 -3.46 -14.06
CA PHE A 111 -4.61 -3.64 -14.50
C PHE A 111 -4.15 -5.10 -14.48
N ALA A 112 -5.03 -6.04 -14.17
CA ALA A 112 -4.68 -7.46 -14.02
C ALA A 112 -4.01 -8.04 -15.27
N GLU A 113 -4.49 -7.68 -16.46
CA GLU A 113 -3.88 -8.15 -17.72
C GLU A 113 -2.44 -7.66 -17.91
N SER A 114 -2.14 -6.41 -17.52
CA SER A 114 -0.77 -5.88 -17.56
C SER A 114 0.12 -6.60 -16.56
N VAL A 115 -0.38 -6.84 -15.35
CA VAL A 115 0.34 -7.60 -14.32
C VAL A 115 0.67 -9.02 -14.81
N GLU A 116 -0.30 -9.73 -15.40
CA GLU A 116 -0.07 -11.07 -15.93
C GLU A 116 1.03 -11.13 -17.01
N ARG A 117 1.14 -10.08 -17.84
CA ARG A 117 2.20 -10.02 -18.88
C ARG A 117 3.58 -9.77 -18.32
N ILE A 118 3.69 -9.08 -17.18
CA ILE A 118 5.01 -8.65 -16.66
C ILE A 118 5.52 -9.48 -15.48
N LYS A 119 4.65 -10.13 -14.71
CA LYS A 119 5.03 -10.76 -13.44
C LYS A 119 6.14 -11.80 -13.56
N ALA A 120 6.22 -12.52 -14.68
CA ALA A 120 7.28 -13.49 -14.93
C ALA A 120 8.67 -12.85 -15.09
N GLN A 121 8.75 -11.54 -15.35
CA GLN A 121 9.98 -10.77 -15.49
C GLN A 121 10.48 -10.18 -14.17
N LEU A 122 9.69 -10.32 -13.10
CA LEU A 122 9.92 -9.68 -11.79
C LEU A 122 10.03 -10.73 -10.67
N PRO A 123 11.08 -11.55 -10.68
CA PRO A 123 11.21 -12.67 -9.74
C PRO A 123 11.36 -12.26 -8.26
N LEU A 124 11.70 -10.99 -7.98
CA LEU A 124 11.77 -10.47 -6.62
C LEU A 124 10.38 -10.21 -6.01
N VAL A 125 9.35 -10.01 -6.84
CA VAL A 125 7.99 -9.78 -6.35
C VAL A 125 7.37 -11.12 -5.92
N THR A 126 7.26 -11.29 -4.62
CA THR A 126 6.74 -12.51 -3.98
C THR A 126 5.25 -12.42 -3.66
N GLN A 127 4.69 -11.21 -3.58
CA GLN A 127 3.27 -11.00 -3.30
C GLN A 127 2.65 -10.09 -4.36
N TRP A 128 1.68 -10.62 -5.11
CA TRP A 128 0.84 -9.87 -6.04
C TRP A 128 -0.58 -9.85 -5.48
N ILE A 129 -1.07 -8.67 -5.10
CA ILE A 129 -2.32 -8.52 -4.36
C ILE A 129 -3.30 -7.70 -5.20
N GLU A 130 -4.37 -8.36 -5.65
CA GLU A 130 -5.42 -7.72 -6.41
C GLU A 130 -6.40 -7.00 -5.49
N ALA A 131 -6.64 -5.72 -5.78
CA ALA A 131 -7.68 -4.90 -5.19
C ALA A 131 -8.73 -4.53 -6.26
N GLN A 132 -9.97 -4.43 -5.87
CA GLN A 132 -11.04 -3.99 -6.76
C GLN A 132 -11.45 -2.56 -6.40
N ASP A 133 -11.68 -1.74 -7.42
CA ASP A 133 -12.26 -0.42 -7.21
C ASP A 133 -13.70 -0.56 -6.71
N SER A 134 -13.92 -0.04 -5.54
CA SER A 134 -15.19 -0.15 -4.81
C SER A 134 -16.13 1.05 -5.02
N THR A 135 -16.01 1.75 -6.13
CA THR A 135 -16.96 2.82 -6.48
C THR A 135 -18.38 2.31 -6.69
N VAL A 136 -18.55 1.00 -6.88
CA VAL A 136 -19.86 0.33 -7.02
C VAL A 136 -20.21 -0.41 -5.72
N HIS A 137 -21.07 0.16 -4.95
CA HIS A 137 -21.37 -0.13 -3.54
C HIS A 137 -22.17 -1.39 -3.20
N THR A 138 -22.42 -2.33 -4.07
CA THR A 138 -23.47 -3.33 -3.79
C THR A 138 -23.01 -4.76 -3.52
N GLU A 139 -21.73 -5.07 -3.67
CA GLU A 139 -21.27 -6.44 -3.42
C GLU A 139 -20.04 -6.48 -2.51
N VAL A 140 -20.03 -7.42 -1.59
CA VAL A 140 -18.83 -7.78 -0.80
C VAL A 140 -17.82 -8.34 -1.78
N LEU A 141 -16.81 -7.54 -2.11
CA LEU A 141 -15.75 -7.94 -3.04
C LEU A 141 -14.92 -9.05 -2.40
N ASP A 142 -14.77 -10.16 -3.08
CA ASP A 142 -13.94 -11.29 -2.64
C ASP A 142 -12.58 -11.27 -3.35
N THR A 143 -11.90 -10.11 -3.28
CA THR A 143 -10.52 -9.97 -3.77
C THR A 143 -9.53 -10.43 -2.71
N ASP A 144 -8.28 -10.70 -3.12
CA ASP A 144 -7.21 -11.03 -2.17
C ASP A 144 -6.97 -9.90 -1.17
N TYR A 145 -7.02 -8.65 -1.65
CA TYR A 145 -6.93 -7.46 -0.79
C TYR A 145 -8.01 -7.44 0.30
N GLU A 146 -9.29 -7.62 -0.09
CA GLU A 146 -10.40 -7.59 0.86
C GLU A 146 -10.34 -8.72 1.89
N ARG A 147 -9.98 -9.92 1.46
CA ARG A 147 -9.76 -11.04 2.39
C ARG A 147 -8.70 -10.70 3.43
N ARG A 148 -7.57 -10.11 3.00
CA ARG A 148 -6.48 -9.69 3.89
C ARG A 148 -6.89 -8.57 4.84
N ALA A 149 -7.56 -7.54 4.34
CA ALA A 149 -8.01 -6.39 5.13
C ALA A 149 -9.07 -6.76 6.18
N ARG A 150 -9.85 -7.82 5.93
CA ARG A 150 -10.89 -8.31 6.85
C ARG A 150 -10.44 -9.45 7.77
N SER A 151 -9.32 -10.08 7.48
CA SER A 151 -8.85 -11.24 8.22
C SER A 151 -8.01 -10.83 9.41
N GLY A 152 -8.59 -10.89 10.60
CA GLY A 152 -7.91 -10.61 11.86
C GLY A 152 -8.77 -9.85 12.84
N ASP A 153 -8.21 -9.58 14.01
CA ASP A 153 -8.87 -8.90 15.13
C ASP A 153 -8.66 -7.38 15.14
N GLY A 154 -7.91 -6.84 14.15
CA GLY A 154 -7.60 -5.42 14.06
C GLY A 154 -6.54 -4.94 15.06
N SER A 155 -5.90 -5.83 15.82
CA SER A 155 -4.83 -5.42 16.74
C SER A 155 -3.62 -4.89 15.96
N ALA A 156 -2.88 -3.94 16.54
CA ALA A 156 -1.68 -3.39 15.95
C ALA A 156 -0.62 -4.48 15.73
N VAL A 157 0.22 -4.30 14.72
CA VAL A 157 1.41 -5.14 14.51
C VAL A 157 2.54 -4.66 15.42
N GLU A 158 3.32 -5.61 15.92
CA GLU A 158 4.50 -5.32 16.74
C GLU A 158 5.71 -5.26 15.78
N VAL A 159 6.04 -4.05 15.34
CA VAL A 159 7.19 -3.77 14.47
C VAL A 159 7.93 -2.57 15.03
N GLU A 160 9.24 -2.63 15.03
CA GLU A 160 10.09 -1.49 15.37
C GLU A 160 10.08 -0.50 14.19
N HIS A 161 9.52 0.67 14.41
CA HIS A 161 9.52 1.75 13.45
C HIS A 161 10.76 2.63 13.61
N SER A 162 11.23 3.19 12.50
CA SER A 162 12.34 4.15 12.50
C SER A 162 11.94 5.46 11.81
N PRO A 163 12.37 6.62 12.32
CA PRO A 163 12.25 7.87 11.57
C PRO A 163 13.05 7.85 10.26
N GLU A 164 14.03 6.95 10.14
CA GLU A 164 14.80 6.71 8.92
C GLU A 164 14.09 5.79 7.92
N ASP A 165 12.89 5.25 8.25
CA ASP A 165 12.08 4.50 7.31
C ASP A 165 11.83 5.34 6.05
N LEU A 166 11.74 4.68 4.90
CA LEU A 166 11.74 5.34 3.59
C LEU A 166 10.37 5.31 2.91
N LEU A 167 10.12 6.32 2.13
CA LEU A 167 9.14 6.28 1.05
C LEU A 167 9.81 6.67 -0.28
N PHE A 168 9.40 6.03 -1.36
CA PHE A 168 9.90 6.32 -2.70
C PHE A 168 8.82 7.00 -3.53
N LEU A 169 9.17 8.15 -4.12
CA LEU A 169 8.33 8.85 -5.07
C LEU A 169 8.97 8.79 -6.47
N TYR A 170 8.41 7.95 -7.33
CA TYR A 170 8.83 7.92 -8.73
C TYR A 170 8.15 9.04 -9.50
N THR A 171 8.97 9.88 -10.13
CA THR A 171 8.50 10.98 -10.97
C THR A 171 8.82 10.71 -12.43
N GLY A 172 7.87 11.03 -13.32
CA GLY A 172 8.11 10.99 -14.76
C GLY A 172 9.13 12.05 -15.15
N GLY A 173 10.30 11.64 -15.60
CA GLY A 173 11.29 12.56 -16.17
C GLY A 173 10.86 13.03 -17.57
N THR A 174 11.12 14.29 -17.90
CA THR A 174 10.87 14.84 -19.26
C THR A 174 11.77 14.24 -20.33
N THR A 175 12.76 13.45 -19.96
CA THR A 175 13.86 13.01 -20.83
C THR A 175 14.29 11.55 -20.65
N GLY A 176 13.49 10.67 -20.05
CA GLY A 176 13.91 9.27 -19.83
C GLY A 176 13.01 8.48 -18.90
N MET A 177 13.52 7.33 -18.46
CA MET A 177 12.82 6.44 -17.53
C MET A 177 12.54 7.13 -16.19
N PRO A 178 11.48 6.73 -15.46
CA PRO A 178 11.15 7.28 -14.15
C PRO A 178 12.31 7.18 -13.16
N LYS A 179 12.45 8.21 -12.32
CA LYS A 179 13.47 8.24 -11.26
C LYS A 179 12.79 8.25 -9.92
N GLY A 180 13.27 7.40 -9.01
CA GLY A 180 12.82 7.36 -7.62
C GLY A 180 13.52 8.42 -6.78
N VAL A 181 12.75 9.26 -6.10
CA VAL A 181 13.23 10.13 -5.04
C VAL A 181 12.97 9.41 -3.73
N MET A 182 13.99 9.24 -2.92
CA MET A 182 13.90 8.62 -1.60
C MET A 182 13.76 9.70 -0.54
N TRP A 183 12.75 9.56 0.29
CA TRP A 183 12.50 10.43 1.46
C TRP A 183 12.55 9.58 2.73
N GLN A 184 13.18 10.10 3.77
CA GLN A 184 13.04 9.56 5.12
C GLN A 184 11.76 10.10 5.76
N HIS A 185 11.21 9.37 6.74
CA HIS A 185 9.96 9.79 7.40
C HIS A 185 10.13 11.07 8.22
N ASP A 186 11.35 11.44 8.58
CA ASP A 186 11.68 12.63 9.35
C ASP A 186 12.22 13.81 8.49
N ASP A 187 12.27 13.66 7.15
CA ASP A 187 12.56 14.75 6.22
C ASP A 187 11.35 15.71 6.14
#